data_1e0be775b005037f80da85a44c12d905
#
_entry.id   1e0be775b005037f80da85a44c12d905
#
_cell.length_a   1.000
_cell.length_b   1.000
_cell.length_c   1.000
_cell.angle_alpha   90.00
_cell.angle_beta   90.00
_cell.angle_gamma   90.00
#
_symmetry.space_group_name_H-M   'P 1'
#
loop_
_entity.id
_entity.type
_entity.pdbx_description
1 polymer ?
#
loop_
_entity_poly.entity_id
_entity_poly.type
_entity_poly.pdbx_seq_one_letter_code
_entity_poly.pdbx_strand_id
1 'polypeptide(L)'
;MELKGSRTEQNLLNAFSGESMARNKYLFFAEKAKQENHPEVAELFEKMAQNEGMHGKLLYHYLKGVGGTAENLREAVDGEYGEWSRMYPEFARIAREEGFEAIGKLFDEITKIER
;
A
#
# COMPACT_ATOMS: atom_id res chain seq x y z
N MET A 1 8.71 19.24 -21.64
CA MET A 1 9.28 18.17 -20.84
C MET A 1 8.18 17.22 -20.36
N GLU A 2 8.36 15.95 -20.63
CA GLU A 2 7.40 14.95 -20.18
C GLU A 2 7.83 14.37 -18.85
N LEU A 3 6.87 14.17 -17.97
CA LEU A 3 7.11 13.54 -16.68
C LEU A 3 7.45 12.06 -16.85
N LYS A 4 6.76 11.39 -17.78
CA LYS A 4 6.94 9.95 -18.00
C LYS A 4 8.39 9.61 -18.34
N GLY A 5 8.94 8.65 -17.63
CA GLY A 5 10.32 8.20 -17.81
C GLY A 5 11.36 9.06 -17.14
N SER A 6 10.96 10.15 -16.48
CA SER A 6 11.89 11.06 -15.82
C SER A 6 12.29 10.57 -14.43
N ARG A 7 13.39 11.12 -13.92
CA ARG A 7 13.79 10.89 -12.53
C ARG A 7 12.76 11.45 -11.56
N THR A 8 12.09 12.53 -11.94
CA THR A 8 11.03 13.11 -11.12
C THR A 8 9.84 12.17 -11.00
N GLU A 9 9.47 11.48 -12.06
CA GLU A 9 8.42 10.47 -11.98
C GLU A 9 8.78 9.38 -10.98
N GLN A 10 10.02 8.87 -11.04
CA GLN A 10 10.48 7.86 -10.10
C GLN A 10 10.47 8.38 -8.66
N ASN A 11 10.85 9.64 -8.47
CA ASN A 11 10.81 10.26 -7.15
C ASN A 11 9.37 10.39 -6.63
N LEU A 12 8.42 10.71 -7.50
CA LEU A 12 7.00 10.75 -7.13
C LEU A 12 6.51 9.37 -6.68
N LEU A 13 6.88 8.32 -7.41
CA LEU A 13 6.53 6.94 -7.03
C LEU A 13 7.12 6.57 -5.69
N ASN A 14 8.39 6.87 -5.48
CA ASN A 14 9.06 6.57 -4.22
C ASN A 14 8.44 7.34 -3.05
N ALA A 15 8.11 8.60 -3.27
CA ALA A 15 7.47 9.43 -2.25
C ALA A 15 6.06 8.91 -1.94
N PHE A 16 5.27 8.57 -2.95
CA PHE A 16 3.94 8.01 -2.75
C PHE A 16 4.00 6.69 -1.98
N SER A 17 4.95 5.82 -2.34
CA SER A 17 5.15 4.56 -1.63
C SER A 17 5.52 4.78 -0.17
N GLY A 18 6.44 5.72 0.10
CA GLY A 18 6.86 6.05 1.45
C GLY A 18 5.73 6.60 2.30
N GLU A 19 4.95 7.53 1.75
CA GLU A 19 3.79 8.10 2.45
C GLU A 19 2.74 7.04 2.74
N SER A 20 2.49 6.15 1.78
CA SER A 20 1.52 5.06 1.94
C SER A 20 1.95 4.08 3.02
N MET A 21 3.22 3.72 3.05
CA MET A 21 3.78 2.86 4.08
C MET A 21 3.70 3.51 5.46
N ALA A 22 4.04 4.79 5.55
CA ALA A 22 3.97 5.55 6.80
C ALA A 22 2.54 5.59 7.32
N ARG A 23 1.56 5.86 6.44
CA ARG A 23 0.15 5.89 6.82
C ARG A 23 -0.27 4.57 7.47
N ASN A 24 0.05 3.46 6.82
CA ASN A 24 -0.33 2.15 7.35
C ASN A 24 0.36 1.86 8.68
N LYS A 25 1.66 2.14 8.79
CA LYS A 25 2.39 1.92 10.04
C LYS A 25 1.80 2.72 11.19
N TYR A 26 1.46 3.99 10.95
CA TYR A 26 0.88 4.84 11.98
C TYR A 26 -0.48 4.33 12.45
N LEU A 27 -1.28 3.75 11.54
CA LEU A 27 -2.54 3.13 11.93
C LEU A 27 -2.30 1.89 12.81
N PHE A 28 -1.27 1.10 12.51
CA PHE A 28 -0.89 -0.04 13.35
C PHE A 28 -0.42 0.44 14.73
N PHE A 29 0.36 1.50 14.76
CA PHE A 29 0.86 2.09 16.01
C PHE A 29 -0.28 2.65 16.86
N ALA A 30 -1.28 3.27 16.21
CA ALA A 30 -2.46 3.76 16.90
C ALA A 30 -3.24 2.62 17.55
N GLU A 31 -3.39 1.52 16.85
CA GLU A 31 -4.07 0.32 17.37
C GLU A 31 -3.36 -0.20 18.62
N LYS A 32 -2.04 -0.29 18.56
CA LYS A 32 -1.23 -0.75 19.70
C LYS A 32 -1.34 0.20 20.88
N ALA A 33 -1.32 1.50 20.62
CA ALA A 33 -1.45 2.50 21.67
C ALA A 33 -2.79 2.37 22.40
N LYS A 34 -3.89 2.08 21.66
CA LYS A 34 -5.20 1.83 22.27
C LYS A 34 -5.17 0.58 23.13
N GLN A 35 -4.55 -0.49 22.66
CA GLN A 35 -4.43 -1.74 23.41
C GLN A 35 -3.66 -1.55 24.72
N GLU A 36 -2.70 -0.64 24.73
CA GLU A 36 -1.89 -0.35 25.89
C GLU A 36 -2.42 0.81 26.75
N ASN A 37 -3.64 1.25 26.48
CA ASN A 37 -4.33 2.31 27.23
C ASN A 37 -3.65 3.68 27.12
N HIS A 38 -3.18 4.00 25.92
CA HIS A 38 -2.60 5.33 25.62
C HIS A 38 -3.45 6.03 24.55
N PRO A 39 -4.69 6.47 24.91
CA PRO A 39 -5.60 7.04 23.89
C PRO A 39 -5.10 8.31 23.26
N GLU A 40 -4.35 9.14 23.99
CA GLU A 40 -3.81 10.39 23.45
C GLU A 40 -2.72 10.12 22.41
N VAL A 41 -1.89 9.10 22.63
CA VAL A 41 -0.86 8.69 21.68
C VAL A 41 -1.53 8.09 20.45
N ALA A 42 -2.57 7.27 20.64
CA ALA A 42 -3.32 6.70 19.52
C ALA A 42 -3.90 7.80 18.64
N GLU A 43 -4.50 8.83 19.23
CA GLU A 43 -5.05 9.96 18.50
C GLU A 43 -3.98 10.68 17.69
N LEU A 44 -2.79 10.85 18.28
CA LEU A 44 -1.66 11.47 17.59
C LEU A 44 -1.27 10.66 16.34
N PHE A 45 -1.15 9.33 16.47
CA PHE A 45 -0.82 8.49 15.33
C PHE A 45 -1.92 8.48 14.26
N GLU A 46 -3.18 8.52 14.66
CA GLU A 46 -4.29 8.62 13.70
C GLU A 46 -4.22 9.91 12.90
N LYS A 47 -3.89 11.01 13.57
CA LYS A 47 -3.71 12.32 12.93
C LYS A 47 -2.53 12.30 11.97
N MET A 48 -1.42 11.71 12.37
CA MET A 48 -0.24 11.55 11.49
C MET A 48 -0.59 10.71 10.28
N ALA A 49 -1.34 9.62 10.47
CA ALA A 49 -1.78 8.77 9.35
C ALA A 49 -2.65 9.55 8.36
N GLN A 50 -3.55 10.38 8.87
CA GLN A 50 -4.40 11.21 8.03
C GLN A 50 -3.58 12.21 7.22
N ASN A 51 -2.57 12.83 7.83
CA ASN A 51 -1.66 13.74 7.13
C ASN A 51 -0.89 13.03 6.02
N GLU A 52 -0.40 11.81 6.29
CA GLU A 52 0.31 11.02 5.27
C GLU A 52 -0.61 10.66 4.13
N GLY A 53 -1.88 10.36 4.42
CA GLY A 53 -2.87 10.11 3.39
C GLY A 53 -3.12 11.31 2.48
N MET A 54 -3.15 12.50 3.06
CA MET A 54 -3.30 13.74 2.29
C MET A 54 -2.09 14.00 1.40
N HIS A 55 -0.87 13.80 1.92
CA HIS A 55 0.35 13.91 1.14
C HIS A 55 0.35 12.91 -0.01
N GLY A 56 -0.06 11.67 0.26
CA GLY A 56 -0.16 10.63 -0.76
C GLY A 56 -1.11 11.02 -1.89
N LYS A 57 -2.24 11.62 -1.55
CA LYS A 57 -3.22 12.07 -2.55
C LYS A 57 -2.65 13.17 -3.45
N LEU A 58 -1.91 14.11 -2.88
CA LEU A 58 -1.25 15.17 -3.66
C LEU A 58 -0.23 14.60 -4.63
N LEU A 59 0.56 13.63 -4.17
CA LEU A 59 1.55 12.97 -5.02
C LEU A 59 0.89 12.15 -6.11
N TYR A 60 -0.16 11.42 -5.76
CA TYR A 60 -0.88 10.57 -6.70
C TYR A 60 -1.52 11.36 -7.84
N HIS A 61 -1.89 12.60 -7.56
CA HIS A 61 -2.44 13.50 -8.58
C HIS A 61 -1.51 13.62 -9.79
N TYR A 62 -0.20 13.66 -9.55
CA TYR A 62 0.79 13.79 -10.63
C TYR A 62 1.14 12.44 -11.26
N LEU A 63 0.87 11.33 -10.58
CA LEU A 63 1.16 9.99 -11.12
C LEU A 63 0.04 9.51 -12.03
N LYS A 64 -1.13 9.33 -11.50
CA LYS A 64 -2.28 8.84 -12.26
C LYS A 64 -3.52 9.69 -12.00
N GLY A 65 -3.69 10.08 -10.74
CA GLY A 65 -4.84 10.83 -10.30
C GLY A 65 -6.07 9.95 -10.09
N VAL A 66 -7.04 10.53 -9.41
CA VAL A 66 -8.33 9.88 -9.16
C VAL A 66 -9.24 10.24 -10.32
N GLY A 67 -9.74 9.22 -10.99
CA GLY A 67 -10.68 9.40 -12.10
C GLY A 67 -12.12 9.36 -11.62
N GLY A 68 -13.04 9.13 -12.55
CA GLY A 68 -14.44 8.92 -12.21
C GLY A 68 -14.63 7.56 -11.55
N THR A 69 -15.79 7.35 -10.95
CA THR A 69 -16.07 6.11 -10.21
C THR A 69 -15.85 4.85 -11.06
N ALA A 70 -16.32 4.85 -12.31
CA ALA A 70 -16.14 3.69 -13.20
C ALA A 70 -14.68 3.43 -13.51
N GLU A 71 -13.91 4.49 -13.74
CA GLU A 71 -12.46 4.37 -14.00
C GLU A 71 -11.72 3.85 -12.79
N ASN A 72 -12.07 4.35 -11.61
CA ASN A 72 -11.44 3.93 -10.36
C ASN A 72 -11.75 2.46 -10.07
N LEU A 73 -12.98 2.02 -10.34
CA LEU A 73 -13.35 0.61 -10.18
C LEU A 73 -12.54 -0.28 -11.11
N ARG A 74 -12.35 0.14 -12.35
CA ARG A 74 -11.55 -0.62 -13.32
C ARG A 74 -10.10 -0.73 -12.85
N GLU A 75 -9.54 0.38 -12.38
CA GLU A 75 -8.19 0.42 -11.84
C GLU A 75 -8.03 -0.57 -10.68
N ALA A 76 -8.99 -0.56 -9.76
CA ALA A 76 -8.97 -1.46 -8.60
C ALA A 76 -9.08 -2.93 -9.04
N VAL A 77 -9.99 -3.23 -9.95
CA VAL A 77 -10.17 -4.61 -10.45
C VAL A 77 -8.90 -5.12 -11.11
N ASP A 78 -8.30 -4.30 -11.97
CA ASP A 78 -7.08 -4.69 -12.68
C ASP A 78 -5.91 -4.89 -11.72
N GLY A 79 -5.76 -4.01 -10.73
CA GLY A 79 -4.72 -4.13 -9.72
C GLY A 79 -4.89 -5.40 -8.89
N GLU A 80 -6.08 -5.62 -8.35
CA GLU A 80 -6.37 -6.81 -7.54
C GLU A 80 -6.18 -8.09 -8.35
N TYR A 81 -6.66 -8.11 -9.61
CA TYR A 81 -6.49 -9.27 -10.47
C TYR A 81 -5.00 -9.59 -10.69
N GLY A 82 -4.18 -8.59 -10.96
CA GLY A 82 -2.75 -8.78 -11.12
C GLY A 82 -2.09 -9.34 -9.87
N GLU A 83 -2.52 -8.86 -8.70
CA GLU A 83 -1.98 -9.31 -7.42
C GLU A 83 -2.27 -10.79 -7.16
N TRP A 84 -3.53 -11.21 -7.25
CA TRP A 84 -3.86 -12.60 -6.91
C TRP A 84 -3.57 -13.60 -8.04
N SER A 85 -3.56 -13.16 -9.29
CA SER A 85 -3.32 -14.07 -10.41
C SER A 85 -1.83 -14.29 -10.71
N ARG A 86 -0.98 -13.30 -10.41
CA ARG A 86 0.44 -13.36 -10.78
C ARG A 86 1.39 -12.97 -9.67
N MET A 87 1.18 -11.82 -9.06
CA MET A 87 2.16 -11.25 -8.12
C MET A 87 2.35 -12.13 -6.88
N TYR A 88 1.28 -12.35 -6.11
CA TYR A 88 1.39 -13.14 -4.89
C TYR A 88 1.73 -14.60 -5.10
N PRO A 89 1.18 -15.29 -6.12
CA PRO A 89 1.64 -16.65 -6.43
C PRO A 89 3.13 -16.73 -6.71
N GLU A 90 3.67 -15.78 -7.45
CA GLU A 90 5.11 -15.73 -7.73
C GLU A 90 5.92 -15.46 -6.47
N PHE A 91 5.46 -14.54 -5.63
CA PHE A 91 6.13 -14.25 -4.36
C PHE A 91 6.14 -15.48 -3.45
N ALA A 92 5.02 -16.23 -3.41
CA ALA A 92 4.96 -17.46 -2.62
C ALA A 92 5.96 -18.49 -3.12
N ARG A 93 6.09 -18.63 -4.43
CA ARG A 93 7.03 -19.56 -5.03
C ARG A 93 8.47 -19.22 -4.63
N ILE A 94 8.83 -17.95 -4.79
CA ILE A 94 10.18 -17.47 -4.47
C ILE A 94 10.47 -17.64 -2.97
N ALA A 95 9.50 -17.31 -2.11
CA ALA A 95 9.67 -17.46 -0.67
C ALA A 95 10.00 -18.91 -0.32
N ARG A 96 9.31 -19.88 -0.91
CA ARG A 96 9.57 -21.29 -0.68
C ARG A 96 10.93 -21.73 -1.21
N GLU A 97 11.32 -21.26 -2.39
CA GLU A 97 12.65 -21.54 -2.93
C GLU A 97 13.75 -21.06 -2.01
N GLU A 98 13.52 -19.91 -1.36
CA GLU A 98 14.49 -19.32 -0.45
C GLU A 98 14.41 -19.89 0.97
N GLY A 99 13.50 -20.82 1.24
CA GLY A 99 13.37 -21.47 2.54
C GLY A 99 12.44 -20.74 3.52
N PHE A 100 11.66 -19.76 3.07
CA PHE A 100 10.75 -18.99 3.91
C PHE A 100 9.33 -19.55 3.80
N GLU A 101 9.09 -20.74 4.33
CA GLU A 101 7.82 -21.44 4.19
C GLU A 101 6.64 -20.69 4.81
N ALA A 102 6.82 -20.12 6.00
CA ALA A 102 5.76 -19.36 6.65
C ALA A 102 5.35 -18.13 5.86
N ILE A 103 6.33 -17.45 5.24
CA ILE A 103 6.06 -16.28 4.41
C ILE A 103 5.36 -16.70 3.12
N GLY A 104 5.78 -17.82 2.51
CA GLY A 104 5.11 -18.37 1.35
C GLY A 104 3.64 -18.69 1.63
N LYS A 105 3.37 -19.27 2.79
CA LYS A 105 2.00 -19.55 3.22
C LYS A 105 1.18 -18.28 3.38
N LEU A 106 1.79 -17.23 3.93
CA LEU A 106 1.13 -15.93 4.05
C LEU A 106 0.72 -15.40 2.68
N PHE A 107 1.62 -15.46 1.71
CA PHE A 107 1.29 -15.01 0.34
C PHE A 107 0.15 -15.83 -0.26
N ASP A 108 0.10 -17.13 -0.01
CA ASP A 108 -1.02 -17.97 -0.46
C ASP A 108 -2.34 -17.55 0.19
N GLU A 109 -2.32 -17.25 1.48
CA GLU A 109 -3.53 -16.81 2.19
C GLU A 109 -4.03 -15.47 1.65
N ILE A 110 -3.15 -14.54 1.37
CA ILE A 110 -3.52 -13.26 0.77
C ILE A 110 -4.13 -13.48 -0.62
N THR A 111 -3.54 -14.37 -1.41
CA THR A 111 -4.07 -14.73 -2.73
C THR A 111 -5.53 -15.20 -2.64
N LYS A 112 -5.85 -16.04 -1.66
CA LYS A 112 -7.21 -16.54 -1.48
C LYS A 112 -8.20 -15.42 -1.12
N ILE A 113 -7.76 -14.49 -0.27
CA ILE A 113 -8.61 -13.39 0.17
C ILE A 113 -8.91 -12.43 -0.98
N GLU A 114 -7.91 -12.11 -1.80
CA GLU A 114 -8.07 -11.18 -2.91
C GLU A 114 -8.81 -11.77 -4.12
N ARG A 115 -8.75 -13.07 -4.25
CA ARG A 115 -9.41 -13.78 -5.32
C ARG A 115 -10.94 -13.81 -5.11
#